data_c6cd9f5a0f02711e0a4f835a26fcdcd1
#
_entry.id   c6cd9f5a0f02711e0a4f835a26fcdcd1
#
_cell.length_a   1.000
_cell.length_b   1.000
_cell.length_c   1.000
_cell.angle_alpha   90.00
_cell.angle_beta   90.00
_cell.angle_gamma   90.00
#
_symmetry.space_group_name_H-M   'P 1'
#
loop_
_entity.id
_entity.type
_entity.pdbx_description
1 polymer ?
#
loop_
_entity_poly.entity_id
_entity_poly.type
_entity_poly.pdbx_seq_one_letter_code
_entity_poly.pdbx_strand_id
1 'polypeptide(L)'
;MLAKGPVAVVMAEDAVEVDTTLQHHLNAGFVQVLLLCHEAIAVGAEVEAKVHRITYDTHADTALVGAVNRLIAAAPGVWMYYCHNAEYLFHPFCETRNIREMLAFHVEERRDAVLSYVIDLYADDLDRFPNAVSLEHANLDRSGYYALGRTDPANPNHTRERQLDFFGGLRWRFEEHVPPARRKIDRIALFRAKPDLVLRPDFTFSDEEYNTYACPWHHNITTAIASFRTAKALRTNAGSMFDIRSFHWHNSTPFQWHSQQLMDLGLMEPGQWV
;
A
#
# COMPACT_ATOMS: atom_id res chain seq x y z
N MET A 1 8.39 3.44 23.24
CA MET A 1 7.80 4.15 22.09
C MET A 1 6.93 3.20 21.26
N LEU A 2 7.48 2.18 20.59
CA LEU A 2 6.72 1.31 19.68
C LEU A 2 5.62 0.43 20.36
N ALA A 3 5.65 0.25 21.66
CA ALA A 3 4.67 -0.59 22.38
C ALA A 3 3.23 -0.07 22.35
N LYS A 4 2.99 1.13 21.84
CA LYS A 4 1.67 1.75 21.68
C LYS A 4 1.33 1.88 20.20
N GLY A 5 1.02 0.74 19.55
CA GLY A 5 0.52 0.74 18.18
C GLY A 5 -0.96 1.13 18.05
N PRO A 6 -1.49 1.23 16.81
CA PRO A 6 -0.82 0.89 15.54
C PRO A 6 0.24 1.89 15.11
N VAL A 7 1.25 1.39 14.42
CA VAL A 7 2.39 2.16 13.91
C VAL A 7 2.35 2.21 12.39
N ALA A 8 2.39 3.40 11.79
CA ALA A 8 2.61 3.56 10.35
C ALA A 8 4.09 3.82 10.06
N VAL A 9 4.63 3.14 9.06
CA VAL A 9 5.99 3.29 8.57
C VAL A 9 5.92 3.84 7.14
N VAL A 10 6.30 5.09 6.97
CA VAL A 10 6.33 5.76 5.67
C VAL A 10 7.77 5.86 5.21
N MET A 11 8.09 5.23 4.09
CA MET A 11 9.39 5.34 3.45
C MET A 11 9.32 6.39 2.34
N ALA A 12 10.00 7.52 2.51
CA ALA A 12 10.05 8.56 1.50
C ALA A 12 11.29 8.40 0.62
N GLU A 13 11.05 8.04 -0.65
CA GLU A 13 12.08 7.91 -1.68
C GLU A 13 12.46 9.27 -2.30
N ASP A 14 11.53 10.23 -2.26
CA ASP A 14 11.67 11.61 -2.75
C ASP A 14 10.74 12.55 -1.96
N ALA A 15 10.72 13.83 -2.30
CA ALA A 15 9.93 14.86 -1.61
C ALA A 15 8.46 14.95 -2.05
N VAL A 16 8.01 14.12 -3.02
CA VAL A 16 6.67 14.23 -3.59
C VAL A 16 5.63 13.75 -2.58
N GLU A 17 4.69 14.63 -2.22
CA GLU A 17 3.55 14.34 -1.34
C GLU A 17 3.93 13.73 0.03
N VAL A 18 5.10 14.05 0.57
CA VAL A 18 5.53 13.52 1.88
C VAL A 18 4.62 14.04 2.99
N ASP A 19 4.38 15.35 3.04
CA ASP A 19 3.56 15.96 4.11
C ASP A 19 2.12 15.47 4.07
N THR A 20 1.52 15.39 2.89
CA THR A 20 0.14 14.91 2.71
C THR A 20 0.01 13.44 3.07
N THR A 21 1.02 12.61 2.72
CA THR A 21 1.09 11.20 3.10
C THR A 21 1.15 11.05 4.62
N LEU A 22 2.04 11.76 5.28
CA LEU A 22 2.18 11.72 6.73
C LEU A 22 0.90 12.18 7.43
N GLN A 23 0.33 13.32 7.00
CA GLN A 23 -0.90 13.86 7.57
C GLN A 23 -2.08 12.90 7.39
N HIS A 24 -2.18 12.23 6.25
CA HIS A 24 -3.22 11.21 6.00
C HIS A 24 -3.16 10.09 7.05
N HIS A 25 -1.98 9.55 7.33
CA HIS A 25 -1.82 8.45 8.29
C HIS A 25 -2.01 8.91 9.75
N LEU A 26 -1.64 10.15 10.08
CA LEU A 26 -1.98 10.76 11.37
C LEU A 26 -3.50 10.86 11.54
N ASN A 27 -4.22 11.32 10.50
CA ASN A 27 -5.67 11.47 10.51
C ASN A 27 -6.38 10.11 10.57
N ALA A 28 -5.83 9.06 9.94
CA ALA A 28 -6.35 7.71 10.00
C ALA A 28 -6.32 7.09 11.42
N GLY A 29 -5.61 7.71 12.36
CA GLY A 29 -5.59 7.30 13.77
C GLY A 29 -4.44 6.37 14.15
N PHE A 30 -3.37 6.30 13.35
CA PHE A 30 -2.13 5.68 13.79
C PHE A 30 -1.56 6.41 15.01
N VAL A 31 -1.20 5.64 16.03
CA VAL A 31 -0.69 6.21 17.28
C VAL A 31 0.72 6.77 17.09
N GLN A 32 1.47 6.17 16.17
CA GLN A 32 2.81 6.60 15.81
C GLN A 32 2.99 6.52 14.29
N VAL A 33 3.63 7.54 13.74
CA VAL A 33 4.04 7.57 12.34
C VAL A 33 5.56 7.73 12.29
N LEU A 34 6.23 6.75 11.70
CA LEU A 34 7.67 6.75 11.48
C LEU A 34 7.94 7.18 10.04
N LEU A 35 8.72 8.23 9.86
CA LEU A 35 9.20 8.66 8.56
C LEU A 35 10.65 8.19 8.37
N LEU A 36 10.86 7.27 7.45
CA LEU A 36 12.19 6.81 7.02
C LEU A 36 12.54 7.54 5.71
N CYS A 37 13.56 8.38 5.75
CA CYS A 37 13.94 9.17 4.58
C CYS A 37 15.41 9.61 4.64
N HIS A 38 15.93 10.05 3.50
CA HIS A 38 17.20 10.76 3.46
C HIS A 38 17.07 12.11 4.19
N GLU A 39 18.15 12.58 4.79
CA GLU A 39 18.15 13.86 5.55
C GLU A 39 17.78 15.10 4.72
N ALA A 40 18.06 15.06 3.41
CA ALA A 40 17.76 16.16 2.49
C ALA A 40 16.26 16.30 2.16
N ILE A 41 15.42 15.34 2.51
CA ILE A 41 13.96 15.43 2.25
C ILE A 41 13.37 16.43 3.26
N ALA A 42 12.83 17.54 2.74
CA ALA A 42 12.14 18.52 3.57
C ALA A 42 10.75 18.03 3.97
N VAL A 43 10.35 18.34 5.20
CA VAL A 43 9.03 18.09 5.77
C VAL A 43 8.53 19.37 6.43
N GLY A 44 7.25 19.68 6.28
CA GLY A 44 6.64 20.83 6.92
C GLY A 44 6.70 20.74 8.45
N ALA A 45 7.07 21.80 9.12
CA ALA A 45 7.34 21.83 10.57
C ALA A 45 6.16 21.32 11.42
N GLU A 46 4.92 21.58 11.02
CA GLU A 46 3.72 21.14 11.73
C GLU A 46 3.54 19.62 11.68
N VAL A 47 3.89 18.99 10.56
CA VAL A 47 3.81 17.54 10.36
C VAL A 47 5.00 16.86 11.01
N GLU A 48 6.21 17.43 10.84
CA GLU A 48 7.45 16.91 11.41
C GLU A 48 7.37 16.82 12.94
N ALA A 49 6.73 17.78 13.59
CA ALA A 49 6.53 17.77 15.05
C ALA A 49 5.66 16.61 15.56
N LYS A 50 4.88 15.96 14.69
CA LYS A 50 3.93 14.88 15.02
C LYS A 50 4.42 13.49 14.63
N VAL A 51 5.54 13.39 13.92
CA VAL A 51 6.09 12.14 13.41
C VAL A 51 7.48 11.87 13.98
N HIS A 52 7.94 10.63 13.86
CA HIS A 52 9.29 10.26 14.24
C HIS A 52 10.14 10.08 12.99
N ARG A 53 10.99 11.07 12.68
CA ARG A 53 11.91 11.01 11.56
C ARG A 53 13.12 10.14 11.89
N ILE A 54 13.48 9.29 10.94
CA ILE A 54 14.64 8.39 11.00
C ILE A 54 15.41 8.53 9.69
N THR A 55 16.66 8.97 9.77
CA THR A 55 17.55 9.00 8.59
C THR A 55 17.80 7.58 8.12
N TYR A 56 17.49 7.31 6.86
CA TYR A 56 17.54 5.97 6.29
C TYR A 56 17.88 6.02 4.80
N ASP A 57 18.67 5.04 4.33
CA ASP A 57 18.90 4.83 2.89
C ASP A 57 17.70 4.11 2.28
N THR A 58 16.85 4.88 1.62
CA THR A 58 15.59 4.41 1.03
C THR A 58 15.76 3.84 -0.38
N HIS A 59 16.93 3.98 -0.99
CA HIS A 59 17.21 3.54 -2.36
C HIS A 59 17.84 2.14 -2.45
N ALA A 60 18.24 1.56 -1.33
CA ALA A 60 18.75 0.19 -1.32
C ALA A 60 17.62 -0.81 -1.72
N ASP A 61 17.96 -1.82 -2.52
CA ASP A 61 16.98 -2.79 -3.08
C ASP A 61 16.07 -3.45 -2.02
N THR A 62 16.57 -3.62 -0.82
CA THR A 62 15.85 -4.24 0.30
C THR A 62 15.48 -3.24 1.41
N ALA A 63 15.55 -1.94 1.14
CA ALA A 63 15.37 -0.90 2.15
C ALA A 63 14.08 -1.08 2.97
N LEU A 64 12.93 -1.17 2.30
CA LEU A 64 11.63 -1.33 2.98
C LEU A 64 11.56 -2.64 3.76
N VAL A 65 11.92 -3.75 3.15
CA VAL A 65 11.88 -5.09 3.77
C VAL A 65 12.80 -5.13 5.00
N GLY A 66 14.01 -4.59 4.88
CA GLY A 66 14.97 -4.51 5.98
C GLY A 66 14.49 -3.63 7.13
N ALA A 67 13.86 -2.49 6.83
CA ALA A 67 13.29 -1.62 7.85
C ALA A 67 12.12 -2.29 8.59
N VAL A 68 11.17 -2.86 7.85
CA VAL A 68 10.00 -3.55 8.42
C VAL A 68 10.43 -4.73 9.29
N ASN A 69 11.39 -5.55 8.84
CA ASN A 69 11.88 -6.69 9.64
C ASN A 69 12.55 -6.26 10.95
N ARG A 70 13.30 -5.15 10.96
CA ARG A 70 13.85 -4.58 12.20
C ARG A 70 12.75 -4.13 13.16
N LEU A 71 11.68 -3.53 12.64
CA LEU A 71 10.54 -3.09 13.46
C LEU A 71 9.74 -4.27 14.00
N ILE A 72 9.53 -5.34 13.21
CA ILE A 72 8.91 -6.59 13.66
C ILE A 72 9.67 -7.14 14.87
N ALA A 73 11.00 -7.26 14.76
CA ALA A 73 11.84 -7.76 15.83
C ALA A 73 11.82 -6.86 17.08
N ALA A 74 11.70 -5.53 16.89
CA ALA A 74 11.73 -4.55 17.98
C ALA A 74 10.40 -4.44 18.76
N ALA A 75 9.26 -4.80 18.14
CA ALA A 75 7.94 -4.57 18.73
C ALA A 75 6.94 -5.71 18.42
N PRO A 76 7.20 -6.94 18.90
CA PRO A 76 6.25 -8.05 18.76
C PRO A 76 4.91 -7.70 19.41
N GLY A 77 3.80 -8.13 18.80
CA GLY A 77 2.44 -7.89 19.26
C GLY A 77 1.83 -6.56 18.81
N VAL A 78 2.62 -5.68 18.20
CA VAL A 78 2.16 -4.36 17.73
C VAL A 78 1.63 -4.46 16.30
N TRP A 79 0.51 -3.82 16.01
CA TRP A 79 0.02 -3.62 14.66
C TRP A 79 0.88 -2.61 13.92
N MET A 80 1.31 -2.97 12.72
CA MET A 80 2.17 -2.19 11.84
C MET A 80 1.55 -2.05 10.47
N TYR A 81 1.76 -0.89 9.87
CA TYR A 81 1.46 -0.61 8.48
C TYR A 81 2.72 -0.07 7.81
N TYR A 82 2.97 -0.40 6.56
CA TYR A 82 4.08 0.18 5.81
C TYR A 82 3.65 0.63 4.41
N CYS A 83 4.19 1.76 3.99
CA CYS A 83 3.96 2.34 2.67
C CYS A 83 5.15 3.20 2.22
N HIS A 84 5.07 3.71 0.98
CA HIS A 84 5.95 4.74 0.47
C HIS A 84 5.25 6.12 0.53
N ASN A 85 6.01 7.19 0.26
CA ASN A 85 5.41 8.51 0.04
C ASN A 85 4.50 8.50 -1.19
N ALA A 86 3.48 9.35 -1.20
CA ALA A 86 2.38 9.38 -2.16
C ALA A 86 1.57 8.06 -2.23
N GLU A 87 1.50 7.33 -1.10
CA GLU A 87 0.61 6.18 -0.87
C GLU A 87 -0.33 6.49 0.31
N TYR A 88 -1.63 6.29 0.11
CA TYR A 88 -2.69 6.67 1.05
C TYR A 88 -3.55 5.45 1.39
N LEU A 89 -3.57 5.06 2.66
CA LEU A 89 -4.35 3.92 3.13
C LEU A 89 -5.83 4.28 3.25
N PHE A 90 -6.67 3.47 2.62
CA PHE A 90 -8.11 3.46 2.82
C PHE A 90 -8.56 2.14 3.42
N HIS A 91 -9.47 2.20 4.36
CA HIS A 91 -10.19 1.04 4.88
C HIS A 91 -11.70 1.33 4.82
N PRO A 92 -12.57 0.33 4.85
CA PRO A 92 -14.01 0.56 4.83
C PRO A 92 -14.43 1.59 5.88
N PHE A 93 -15.27 2.54 5.49
CA PHE A 93 -15.83 3.57 6.36
C PHE A 93 -14.79 4.48 7.06
N CYS A 94 -13.60 4.67 6.47
CA CYS A 94 -12.51 5.45 7.07
C CYS A 94 -12.84 6.93 7.28
N GLU A 95 -13.92 7.44 6.71
CA GLU A 95 -14.45 8.79 6.93
C GLU A 95 -15.09 8.96 8.31
N THR A 96 -15.58 7.87 8.89
CA THR A 96 -16.32 7.88 10.16
C THR A 96 -15.71 6.99 11.24
N ARG A 97 -14.86 6.06 10.85
CA ARG A 97 -14.19 5.09 11.71
C ARG A 97 -12.68 5.17 11.54
N ASN A 98 -11.94 5.03 12.61
CA ASN A 98 -10.48 5.08 12.55
C ASN A 98 -9.87 3.67 12.43
N ILE A 99 -8.58 3.63 12.08
CA ILE A 99 -7.86 2.36 11.90
C ILE A 99 -7.88 1.45 13.15
N ARG A 100 -7.93 2.01 14.35
CA ARG A 100 -7.92 1.22 15.60
C ARG A 100 -9.21 0.45 15.79
N GLU A 101 -10.33 1.00 15.35
CA GLU A 101 -11.64 0.32 15.39
C GLU A 101 -11.65 -0.87 14.44
N MET A 102 -11.12 -0.71 13.23
CA MET A 102 -10.98 -1.81 12.28
C MET A 102 -10.04 -2.90 12.81
N LEU A 103 -8.92 -2.52 13.43
CA LEU A 103 -7.96 -3.47 13.99
C LEU A 103 -8.52 -4.20 15.20
N ALA A 104 -9.37 -3.56 16.02
CA ALA A 104 -10.07 -4.21 17.11
C ALA A 104 -10.98 -5.34 16.60
N PHE A 105 -11.74 -5.07 15.53
CA PHE A 105 -12.54 -6.10 14.86
C PHE A 105 -11.68 -7.26 14.34
N HIS A 106 -10.53 -6.98 13.72
CA HIS A 106 -9.61 -8.04 13.27
C HIS A 106 -9.10 -8.92 14.40
N VAL A 107 -8.82 -8.32 15.58
CA VAL A 107 -8.41 -9.07 16.77
C VAL A 107 -9.55 -10.00 17.27
N GLU A 108 -10.78 -9.53 17.24
CA GLU A 108 -11.96 -10.35 17.59
C GLU A 108 -12.12 -11.53 16.62
N GLU A 109 -11.89 -11.29 15.33
CA GLU A 109 -11.87 -12.32 14.27
C GLU A 109 -10.60 -13.19 14.28
N ARG A 110 -9.69 -12.99 15.23
CA ARG A 110 -8.41 -13.72 15.37
C ARG A 110 -7.54 -13.64 14.10
N ARG A 111 -7.51 -12.47 13.47
CA ARG A 111 -6.70 -12.20 12.27
C ARG A 111 -5.58 -11.25 12.60
N ASP A 112 -4.40 -11.56 12.12
CA ASP A 112 -3.18 -10.78 12.35
C ASP A 112 -2.63 -10.13 11.07
N ALA A 113 -3.33 -10.24 9.94
CA ALA A 113 -2.92 -9.68 8.66
C ALA A 113 -4.13 -9.23 7.83
N VAL A 114 -3.97 -8.14 7.09
CA VAL A 114 -4.99 -7.55 6.22
C VAL A 114 -4.43 -7.43 4.81
N LEU A 115 -5.15 -8.00 3.83
CA LEU A 115 -4.84 -7.79 2.42
C LEU A 115 -5.12 -6.34 2.05
N SER A 116 -4.15 -5.71 1.39
CA SER A 116 -4.29 -4.40 0.79
C SER A 116 -4.14 -4.49 -0.72
N TYR A 117 -5.03 -3.85 -1.46
CA TYR A 117 -4.87 -3.64 -2.91
C TYR A 117 -4.17 -2.31 -3.15
N VAL A 118 -3.06 -2.33 -3.88
CA VAL A 118 -2.38 -1.10 -4.29
C VAL A 118 -3.03 -0.60 -5.58
N ILE A 119 -3.87 0.42 -5.46
CA ILE A 119 -4.60 1.01 -6.57
C ILE A 119 -3.79 2.17 -7.13
N ASP A 120 -3.36 2.02 -8.37
CA ASP A 120 -2.55 3.04 -9.03
C ASP A 120 -3.39 4.29 -9.30
N LEU A 121 -2.94 5.43 -8.76
CA LEU A 121 -3.43 6.77 -9.06
C LEU A 121 -2.51 7.47 -10.05
N TYR A 122 -3.08 8.36 -10.84
CA TYR A 122 -2.35 9.20 -11.81
C TYR A 122 -3.09 10.51 -12.08
N ALA A 123 -2.33 11.57 -12.37
CA ALA A 123 -2.91 12.83 -12.81
C ALA A 123 -3.52 12.69 -14.22
N ASP A 124 -4.55 13.44 -14.50
CA ASP A 124 -5.29 13.46 -15.77
C ASP A 124 -4.48 14.03 -16.94
N ASP A 125 -3.60 14.97 -16.68
CA ASP A 125 -2.81 15.71 -17.65
C ASP A 125 -1.32 15.67 -17.31
N LEU A 126 -0.52 14.98 -18.15
CA LEU A 126 0.92 14.82 -17.95
C LEU A 126 1.74 16.03 -18.41
N ASP A 127 1.17 16.91 -19.21
CA ASP A 127 1.85 18.18 -19.60
C ASP A 127 1.78 19.16 -18.40
N ARG A 128 0.66 19.17 -17.70
CA ARG A 128 0.46 19.96 -16.48
C ARG A 128 1.15 19.34 -15.26
N PHE A 129 1.15 18.01 -15.14
CA PHE A 129 1.73 17.24 -14.05
C PHE A 129 2.77 16.25 -14.56
N PRO A 130 4.00 16.69 -14.88
CA PRO A 130 5.01 15.85 -15.56
C PRO A 130 5.43 14.59 -14.79
N ASN A 131 5.33 14.61 -13.44
CA ASN A 131 5.58 13.46 -12.56
C ASN A 131 4.34 12.58 -12.34
N ALA A 132 3.22 12.88 -13.02
CA ALA A 132 1.93 12.22 -12.91
C ALA A 132 1.27 12.27 -11.51
N VAL A 133 1.66 13.21 -10.67
CA VAL A 133 1.12 13.33 -9.30
C VAL A 133 0.31 14.62 -9.17
N SER A 134 -0.95 14.47 -8.81
CA SER A 134 -1.83 15.57 -8.40
C SER A 134 -2.95 15.01 -7.53
N LEU A 135 -3.11 15.50 -6.32
CA LEU A 135 -4.20 15.07 -5.45
C LEU A 135 -5.55 15.56 -5.98
N GLU A 136 -5.60 16.78 -6.51
CA GLU A 136 -6.82 17.40 -7.02
C GLU A 136 -7.31 16.75 -8.34
N HIS A 137 -6.36 16.35 -9.19
CA HIS A 137 -6.61 15.77 -10.51
C HIS A 137 -6.30 14.27 -10.58
N ALA A 138 -6.43 13.58 -9.45
CA ALA A 138 -6.19 12.15 -9.35
C ALA A 138 -7.27 11.35 -10.07
N ASN A 139 -6.84 10.38 -10.86
CA ASN A 139 -7.69 9.38 -11.49
C ASN A 139 -7.22 7.98 -11.10
N LEU A 140 -8.12 7.01 -11.22
CA LEU A 140 -7.84 5.58 -11.12
C LEU A 140 -8.53 4.82 -12.25
N ASP A 141 -8.14 3.60 -12.48
CA ASP A 141 -8.82 2.68 -13.40
C ASP A 141 -9.99 2.01 -12.67
N ARG A 142 -11.22 2.21 -13.16
CA ARG A 142 -12.45 1.64 -12.53
C ARG A 142 -12.63 0.15 -12.79
N SER A 143 -11.86 -0.46 -13.70
CA SER A 143 -11.93 -1.88 -14.05
C SER A 143 -10.61 -2.35 -14.67
N GLY A 144 -10.50 -3.65 -14.98
CA GLY A 144 -9.28 -4.24 -15.50
C GLY A 144 -8.42 -4.89 -14.41
N TYR A 145 -9.07 -5.31 -13.34
CA TYR A 145 -8.44 -6.03 -12.23
C TYR A 145 -8.82 -7.51 -12.29
N TYR A 146 -7.86 -8.39 -12.01
CA TYR A 146 -8.08 -9.82 -11.99
C TYR A 146 -7.16 -10.51 -10.98
N ALA A 147 -7.52 -11.73 -10.59
CA ALA A 147 -6.75 -12.55 -9.66
C ALA A 147 -6.38 -13.89 -10.26
N LEU A 148 -5.20 -14.38 -9.93
CA LEU A 148 -4.73 -15.72 -10.26
C LEU A 148 -4.32 -16.46 -8.99
N GLY A 149 -4.47 -17.77 -8.96
CA GLY A 149 -3.93 -18.58 -7.87
C GLY A 149 -2.41 -18.41 -7.77
N ARG A 150 -1.91 -18.13 -6.58
CA ARG A 150 -0.46 -17.97 -6.34
C ARG A 150 0.24 -19.28 -6.58
N THR A 151 1.18 -19.31 -7.52
CA THR A 151 1.98 -20.50 -7.81
C THR A 151 2.81 -20.94 -6.62
N ASP A 152 2.82 -22.21 -6.32
CA ASP A 152 3.72 -22.77 -5.31
C ASP A 152 5.14 -22.88 -5.87
N PRO A 153 6.15 -22.16 -5.31
CA PRO A 153 7.53 -22.25 -5.77
C PRO A 153 8.12 -23.67 -5.68
N ALA A 154 7.63 -24.49 -4.74
CA ALA A 154 8.08 -25.87 -4.58
C ALA A 154 7.44 -26.82 -5.60
N ASN A 155 6.28 -26.45 -6.15
CA ASN A 155 5.56 -27.23 -7.15
C ASN A 155 4.87 -26.30 -8.17
N PRO A 156 5.59 -25.85 -9.22
CA PRO A 156 5.08 -24.83 -10.16
C PRO A 156 3.79 -25.17 -10.91
N ASN A 157 3.37 -26.44 -10.90
CA ASN A 157 2.11 -26.88 -11.50
C ASN A 157 0.90 -26.80 -10.56
N HIS A 158 1.10 -26.37 -9.32
CA HIS A 158 0.06 -26.24 -8.32
C HIS A 158 0.02 -24.81 -7.77
N THR A 159 -1.17 -24.39 -7.37
CA THR A 159 -1.37 -23.14 -6.65
C THR A 159 -1.41 -23.39 -5.14
N ARG A 160 -0.92 -22.43 -4.37
CA ARG A 160 -1.06 -22.44 -2.91
C ARG A 160 -2.53 -22.28 -2.54
N GLU A 161 -2.97 -23.06 -1.59
CA GLU A 161 -4.33 -23.00 -1.09
C GLU A 161 -4.63 -21.62 -0.48
N ARG A 162 -5.76 -21.02 -0.85
CA ARG A 162 -6.26 -19.73 -0.32
C ARG A 162 -5.31 -18.55 -0.52
N GLN A 163 -4.36 -18.62 -1.44
CA GLN A 163 -3.48 -17.51 -1.79
C GLN A 163 -3.68 -17.12 -3.26
N LEU A 164 -3.84 -15.82 -3.47
CA LEU A 164 -4.04 -15.23 -4.79
C LEU A 164 -3.00 -14.13 -5.04
N ASP A 165 -2.61 -13.98 -6.29
CA ASP A 165 -1.90 -12.81 -6.79
C ASP A 165 -2.89 -11.95 -7.58
N PHE A 166 -2.92 -10.64 -7.29
CA PHE A 166 -3.82 -9.70 -7.95
C PHE A 166 -3.05 -8.80 -8.90
N PHE A 167 -3.69 -8.46 -10.01
CA PHE A 167 -3.13 -7.67 -11.09
C PHE A 167 -4.12 -6.61 -11.56
N GLY A 168 -3.64 -5.49 -12.10
CA GLY A 168 -4.47 -4.42 -12.65
C GLY A 168 -3.79 -3.07 -12.63
N GLY A 169 -4.56 -2.02 -12.99
CA GLY A 169 -4.09 -0.65 -13.01
C GLY A 169 -2.97 -0.40 -14.01
N LEU A 170 -2.13 0.59 -13.73
CA LEU A 170 -1.01 0.95 -14.60
C LEU A 170 0.00 -0.20 -14.76
N ARG A 171 0.17 -1.03 -13.75
CA ARG A 171 1.12 -2.16 -13.77
C ARG A 171 0.74 -3.23 -14.78
N TRP A 172 -0.53 -3.36 -15.09
CA TRP A 172 -1.05 -4.23 -16.15
C TRP A 172 -1.05 -3.52 -17.49
N ARG A 173 -1.52 -2.27 -17.54
CA ARG A 173 -1.63 -1.49 -18.79
C ARG A 173 -0.29 -1.20 -19.45
N PHE A 174 0.77 -1.09 -18.66
CA PHE A 174 2.13 -0.77 -19.10
C PHE A 174 3.12 -1.86 -18.65
N GLU A 175 2.68 -3.12 -18.73
CA GLU A 175 3.47 -4.26 -18.24
C GLU A 175 4.84 -4.40 -18.94
N GLU A 176 4.98 -3.92 -20.16
CA GLU A 176 6.24 -3.87 -20.89
C GLU A 176 7.31 -2.99 -20.21
N HIS A 177 6.87 -2.01 -19.41
CA HIS A 177 7.73 -1.11 -18.64
C HIS A 177 7.84 -1.49 -17.16
N VAL A 178 7.09 -2.50 -16.72
CA VAL A 178 7.06 -2.91 -15.30
C VAL A 178 7.67 -4.30 -15.15
N PRO A 179 8.75 -4.44 -14.35
CA PRO A 179 9.36 -5.75 -14.09
C PRO A 179 8.33 -6.76 -13.55
N PRO A 180 8.33 -8.03 -13.99
CA PRO A 180 7.34 -9.04 -13.59
C PRO A 180 7.13 -9.15 -12.09
N ALA A 181 8.21 -9.08 -11.30
CA ALA A 181 8.16 -9.12 -9.84
C ALA A 181 7.41 -7.93 -9.19
N ARG A 182 7.12 -6.87 -9.97
CA ARG A 182 6.48 -5.64 -9.50
C ARG A 182 5.07 -5.42 -10.08
N ARG A 183 4.55 -6.37 -10.86
CA ARG A 183 3.24 -6.25 -11.52
C ARG A 183 2.07 -6.51 -10.58
N LYS A 184 2.29 -7.25 -9.48
CA LYS A 184 1.23 -7.53 -8.50
C LYS A 184 0.80 -6.27 -7.76
N ILE A 185 -0.49 -6.19 -7.46
CA ILE A 185 -1.10 -5.11 -6.69
C ILE A 185 -1.48 -5.53 -5.26
N ASP A 186 -1.37 -6.83 -4.93
CA ASP A 186 -1.61 -7.31 -3.57
C ASP A 186 -0.39 -7.04 -2.67
N ARG A 187 -0.69 -6.62 -1.45
CA ARG A 187 0.31 -6.36 -0.41
C ARG A 187 -0.31 -6.65 0.96
N ILE A 188 0.37 -7.40 1.80
CA ILE A 188 0.02 -7.47 3.22
C ILE A 188 0.73 -6.33 3.93
N ALA A 189 0.19 -5.11 3.76
CA ALA A 189 0.82 -3.91 4.28
C ALA A 189 0.45 -3.61 5.74
N LEU A 190 -0.69 -4.12 6.21
CA LEU A 190 -1.19 -3.94 7.55
C LEU A 190 -1.24 -5.29 8.25
N PHE A 191 -0.45 -5.45 9.32
CA PHE A 191 -0.25 -6.73 9.99
C PHE A 191 0.13 -6.54 11.46
N ARG A 192 -0.05 -7.57 12.26
CA ARG A 192 0.41 -7.62 13.65
C ARG A 192 1.76 -8.31 13.72
N ALA A 193 2.78 -7.63 14.22
CA ALA A 193 4.11 -8.21 14.40
C ALA A 193 4.09 -9.36 15.41
N LYS A 194 4.85 -10.42 15.15
CA LYS A 194 5.05 -11.50 16.10
C LYS A 194 6.51 -11.96 16.09
N PRO A 195 6.99 -12.66 17.14
CA PRO A 195 8.35 -13.22 17.13
C PRO A 195 8.58 -14.06 15.88
N ASP A 196 9.77 -13.96 15.31
CA ASP A 196 10.25 -14.74 14.16
C ASP A 196 9.47 -14.52 12.85
N LEU A 197 8.54 -13.56 12.81
CA LEU A 197 7.89 -13.15 11.57
C LEU A 197 8.87 -12.38 10.69
N VAL A 198 8.98 -12.78 9.42
CA VAL A 198 9.86 -12.14 8.43
C VAL A 198 9.07 -11.74 7.20
N LEU A 199 9.15 -10.48 6.80
CA LEU A 199 8.70 -10.00 5.51
C LEU A 199 9.75 -10.38 4.45
N ARG A 200 9.33 -11.03 3.37
CA ARG A 200 10.17 -11.46 2.26
C ARG A 200 10.24 -10.37 1.18
N PRO A 201 11.22 -10.42 0.26
CA PRO A 201 11.35 -9.44 -0.83
C PRO A 201 10.16 -9.37 -1.80
N ASP A 202 9.37 -10.42 -1.89
CA ASP A 202 8.13 -10.48 -2.70
C ASP A 202 6.90 -9.97 -1.95
N PHE A 203 7.09 -9.34 -0.79
CA PHE A 203 6.07 -8.83 0.12
C PHE A 203 5.12 -9.89 0.71
N THR A 204 5.54 -11.15 0.72
CA THR A 204 4.91 -12.21 1.52
C THR A 204 5.61 -12.36 2.86
N PHE A 205 4.95 -12.97 3.84
CA PHE A 205 5.54 -13.26 5.15
C PHE A 205 6.06 -14.71 5.24
N SER A 206 7.00 -14.94 6.16
CA SER A 206 7.51 -16.28 6.49
C SER A 206 6.42 -17.19 7.03
N ASP A 207 5.42 -16.65 7.68
CA ASP A 207 4.23 -17.35 8.12
C ASP A 207 3.16 -17.33 7.03
N GLU A 208 2.81 -18.50 6.52
CA GLU A 208 1.87 -18.63 5.41
C GLU A 208 0.44 -18.21 5.77
N GLU A 209 0.05 -18.22 7.05
CA GLU A 209 -1.26 -17.74 7.50
C GLU A 209 -1.42 -16.23 7.24
N TYR A 210 -0.34 -15.45 7.30
CA TYR A 210 -0.34 -14.03 6.94
C TYR A 210 -0.59 -13.80 5.45
N ASN A 211 -0.23 -14.76 4.60
CA ASN A 211 -0.38 -14.66 3.15
C ASN A 211 -1.73 -15.21 2.66
N THR A 212 -2.51 -15.80 3.57
CA THR A 212 -3.78 -16.47 3.27
C THR A 212 -4.93 -15.51 3.53
N TYR A 213 -5.68 -15.13 2.52
CA TYR A 213 -6.78 -14.17 2.63
C TYR A 213 -8.05 -14.58 1.89
N ALA A 214 -7.98 -15.61 1.06
CA ALA A 214 -9.17 -16.17 0.43
C ALA A 214 -9.75 -17.25 1.34
N CYS A 215 -10.96 -17.04 1.84
CA CYS A 215 -11.68 -18.01 2.63
C CYS A 215 -13.10 -18.18 2.09
N PRO A 216 -13.55 -19.39 1.74
CA PRO A 216 -14.90 -19.62 1.20
C PRO A 216 -16.04 -19.22 2.14
N TRP A 217 -15.77 -19.19 3.43
CA TRP A 217 -16.78 -18.99 4.48
C TRP A 217 -16.84 -17.56 5.04
N HIS A 218 -15.82 -16.77 4.79
CA HIS A 218 -15.71 -15.43 5.34
C HIS A 218 -15.30 -14.43 4.27
N HIS A 219 -16.09 -13.39 4.12
CA HIS A 219 -15.66 -12.19 3.42
C HIS A 219 -14.72 -11.42 4.35
N ASN A 220 -13.43 -11.45 4.06
CA ASN A 220 -12.46 -10.70 4.85
C ASN A 220 -12.55 -9.21 4.53
N ILE A 221 -12.36 -8.37 5.54
CA ILE A 221 -12.08 -6.96 5.28
C ILE A 221 -10.77 -6.89 4.49
N THR A 222 -10.78 -6.10 3.42
CA THR A 222 -9.57 -5.68 2.73
C THR A 222 -9.39 -4.17 2.85
N THR A 223 -8.18 -3.71 2.59
CA THR A 223 -7.88 -2.28 2.51
C THR A 223 -7.40 -1.93 1.11
N ALA A 224 -7.42 -0.66 0.76
CA ALA A 224 -6.83 -0.17 -0.47
C ALA A 224 -5.72 0.85 -0.15
N ILE A 225 -4.65 0.82 -0.92
CA ILE A 225 -3.58 1.81 -0.88
C ILE A 225 -3.66 2.57 -2.19
N ALA A 226 -4.23 3.77 -2.15
CA ALA A 226 -4.26 4.68 -3.28
C ALA A 226 -2.83 5.23 -3.50
N SER A 227 -2.20 4.92 -4.65
CA SER A 227 -0.75 5.05 -4.84
C SER A 227 -0.39 5.74 -6.15
N PHE A 228 0.31 6.86 -6.08
CA PHE A 228 0.92 7.49 -7.26
C PHE A 228 2.29 6.89 -7.63
N ARG A 229 2.79 5.94 -6.86
CA ARG A 229 4.17 5.46 -6.99
C ARG A 229 4.46 4.86 -8.36
N THR A 230 3.56 4.07 -8.93
CA THR A 230 3.73 3.46 -10.26
C THR A 230 3.70 4.54 -11.36
N ALA A 231 2.74 5.46 -11.32
CA ALA A 231 2.64 6.56 -12.28
C ALA A 231 3.89 7.43 -12.25
N LYS A 232 4.35 7.82 -11.06
CA LYS A 232 5.59 8.57 -10.85
C LYS A 232 6.80 7.83 -11.43
N ALA A 233 6.95 6.54 -11.14
CA ALA A 233 8.06 5.73 -11.66
C ALA A 233 8.04 5.64 -13.19
N LEU A 234 6.89 5.41 -13.81
CA LEU A 234 6.74 5.36 -15.27
C LEU A 234 7.08 6.70 -15.96
N ARG A 235 6.86 7.83 -15.27
CA ARG A 235 7.16 9.18 -15.79
C ARG A 235 8.59 9.65 -15.52
N THR A 236 9.30 9.02 -14.62
CA THR A 236 10.71 9.36 -14.30
C THR A 236 11.72 8.38 -14.88
N ASN A 237 11.30 7.18 -15.26
CA ASN A 237 12.18 6.19 -15.88
C ASN A 237 12.42 6.53 -17.36
N ALA A 238 13.67 6.64 -17.75
CA ALA A 238 14.08 6.93 -19.15
C ALA A 238 13.56 5.88 -20.16
N GLY A 239 13.31 4.64 -19.72
CA GLY A 239 12.79 3.56 -20.57
C GLY A 239 11.30 3.64 -20.86
N SER A 240 10.54 4.51 -20.19
CA SER A 240 9.08 4.60 -20.36
C SER A 240 8.57 6.04 -20.56
N MET A 241 9.29 7.04 -20.02
CA MET A 241 8.80 8.42 -19.98
C MET A 241 8.50 9.03 -21.36
N PHE A 242 9.18 8.58 -22.42
CA PHE A 242 8.99 9.08 -23.77
C PHE A 242 7.88 8.34 -24.53
N ASP A 243 7.58 7.11 -24.13
CA ASP A 243 6.55 6.27 -24.77
C ASP A 243 5.16 6.58 -24.22
N ILE A 244 5.07 6.99 -22.96
CA ILE A 244 3.80 7.24 -22.26
C ILE A 244 3.45 8.73 -22.35
N ARG A 245 2.44 9.06 -23.16
CA ARG A 245 1.93 10.43 -23.33
C ARG A 245 0.76 10.75 -22.42
N SER A 246 -0.01 9.75 -22.01
CA SER A 246 -1.14 9.89 -21.11
C SER A 246 -1.40 8.58 -20.37
N PHE A 247 -1.82 8.67 -19.13
CA PHE A 247 -2.42 7.55 -18.39
C PHE A 247 -3.94 7.51 -18.54
N HIS A 248 -4.55 8.62 -18.97
CA HIS A 248 -5.99 8.70 -19.12
C HIS A 248 -6.48 7.83 -20.29
N TRP A 249 -7.56 7.07 -20.08
CA TRP A 249 -8.21 6.20 -21.06
C TRP A 249 -9.70 6.05 -20.75
N HIS A 250 -10.44 5.25 -21.53
CA HIS A 250 -11.91 5.14 -21.41
C HIS A 250 -12.40 4.57 -20.06
N ASN A 251 -11.55 3.85 -19.30
CA ASN A 251 -11.86 3.34 -17.97
C ASN A 251 -11.32 4.22 -16.84
N SER A 252 -10.69 5.34 -17.14
CA SER A 252 -10.29 6.31 -16.11
C SER A 252 -11.51 6.94 -15.46
N THR A 253 -11.46 7.13 -14.15
CA THR A 253 -12.44 7.87 -13.39
C THR A 253 -11.75 8.74 -12.33
N PRO A 254 -12.23 9.97 -12.06
CA PRO A 254 -11.69 10.79 -10.99
C PRO A 254 -11.75 10.08 -9.64
N PHE A 255 -10.68 10.15 -8.88
CA PHE A 255 -10.64 9.61 -7.54
C PHE A 255 -11.33 10.57 -6.56
N GLN A 256 -12.32 10.08 -5.84
CA GLN A 256 -13.14 10.90 -4.95
C GLN A 256 -12.57 11.06 -3.54
N TRP A 257 -11.45 10.42 -3.24
CA TRP A 257 -10.83 10.39 -1.90
C TRP A 257 -11.79 9.89 -0.81
N HIS A 258 -12.61 8.91 -1.16
CA HIS A 258 -13.65 8.36 -0.29
C HIS A 258 -13.70 6.83 -0.41
N SER A 259 -13.77 6.15 0.74
CA SER A 259 -13.79 4.68 0.82
C SER A 259 -14.96 4.05 0.07
N GLN A 260 -16.11 4.74 0.02
CA GLN A 260 -17.29 4.23 -0.67
C GLN A 260 -17.02 3.99 -2.17
N GLN A 261 -16.28 4.89 -2.85
CA GLN A 261 -15.93 4.68 -4.26
C GLN A 261 -15.14 3.38 -4.46
N LEU A 262 -14.20 3.09 -3.58
CA LEU A 262 -13.39 1.87 -3.66
C LEU A 262 -14.22 0.61 -3.41
N MET A 263 -15.19 0.67 -2.49
CA MET A 263 -16.14 -0.42 -2.26
C MET A 263 -17.10 -0.61 -3.44
N ASP A 264 -17.65 0.46 -4.00
CA ASP A 264 -18.56 0.41 -5.15
C ASP A 264 -17.88 -0.15 -6.42
N LEU A 265 -16.59 0.07 -6.56
CA LEU A 265 -15.77 -0.46 -7.65
C LEU A 265 -15.25 -1.89 -7.39
N GLY A 266 -15.51 -2.48 -6.21
CA GLY A 266 -14.99 -3.78 -5.82
C GLY A 266 -13.46 -3.80 -5.59
N LEU A 267 -12.87 -2.63 -5.30
CA LEU A 267 -11.46 -2.47 -5.02
C LEU A 267 -11.14 -2.51 -3.52
N MET A 268 -12.15 -2.69 -2.71
CA MET A 268 -12.07 -2.85 -1.26
C MET A 268 -13.33 -3.56 -0.75
N GLU A 269 -13.15 -4.49 0.20
CA GLU A 269 -14.23 -5.30 0.77
C GLU A 269 -14.48 -4.92 2.24
N PRO A 270 -15.70 -4.57 2.64
CA PRO A 270 -16.03 -4.27 4.04
C PRO A 270 -16.10 -5.54 4.90
N GLY A 271 -16.18 -6.72 4.29
CA GLY A 271 -16.36 -7.97 4.99
C GLY A 271 -17.66 -8.02 5.79
N GLN A 272 -17.58 -8.42 7.05
CA GLN A 272 -18.68 -8.43 8.00
C GLN A 272 -18.66 -7.22 8.96
N TRP A 273 -17.81 -6.25 8.71
CA TRP A 273 -17.66 -5.04 9.50
C TRP A 273 -18.58 -3.93 8.95
N VAL A 274 -19.85 -3.99 9.34
CA VAL A 274 -20.92 -3.08 8.92
C VAL A 274 -21.46 -2.28 10.11
#